data_b5578d2a7e7d8c1c8f1c35adb94dc617
#
_entry.id   b5578d2a7e7d8c1c8f1c35adb94dc617
#
_cell.length_a   1.000
_cell.length_b   1.000
_cell.length_c   1.000
_cell.angle_alpha   90.00
_cell.angle_beta   90.00
_cell.angle_gamma   90.00
#
_symmetry.space_group_name_H-M   'P 1'
#
loop_
_entity.id
_entity.type
_entity.pdbx_description
1 polymer ?
#
loop_
_entity_poly.entity_id
_entity_poly.type
_entity_poly.pdbx_seq_one_letter_code
_entity_poly.pdbx_strand_id
1 'polypeptide(L)'
;MIQRILLALALAACASPAAAQTTQPPPPAEVDYLTRFAFHVSMEHLFNEQKRFVWDANWGAELDIVDYGVGRFTFVADYQTILGSEFRAFDPNQGNYMLEGSLSARTKKVEVAGVFHHVSRHLSDRPKRFPVDWNMIGGRVRGATTRGRLDLQGRADLRGVIERTLVDYRWEFETEAQARVSIRPRVSAVAVGSLRVLGVDGSRNRGTQHGLRGEGGVRLDGRGAAVELFVAAERRIDPYQLELSTINWLTAGFRISSR
;
A
#
# COMPACT_ATOMS: atom_id res chain seq x y z
N MET A 1 -16.05 3.26 -24.32
CA MET A 1 -14.66 2.75 -24.44
C MET A 1 -14.08 2.35 -23.06
N ILE A 2 -14.28 3.11 -22.01
CA ILE A 2 -13.81 2.84 -20.62
C ILE A 2 -14.43 1.55 -20.02
N GLN A 3 -15.70 1.27 -20.27
CA GLN A 3 -16.37 0.05 -19.79
C GLN A 3 -15.78 -1.27 -20.34
N ARG A 4 -15.20 -1.24 -21.55
CA ARG A 4 -14.54 -2.42 -22.14
C ARG A 4 -13.14 -2.70 -21.57
N ILE A 5 -12.47 -1.66 -21.07
CA ILE A 5 -11.14 -1.78 -20.43
C ILE A 5 -11.29 -2.36 -19.01
N LEU A 6 -12.31 -1.96 -18.27
CA LEU A 6 -12.62 -2.51 -16.95
C LEU A 6 -13.03 -4.00 -17.00
N LEU A 7 -13.76 -4.40 -18.06
CA LEU A 7 -14.13 -5.80 -18.26
C LEU A 7 -12.92 -6.67 -18.67
N ALA A 8 -11.93 -6.12 -19.39
CA ALA A 8 -10.70 -6.83 -19.76
C ALA A 8 -9.77 -7.07 -18.56
N LEU A 9 -9.73 -6.14 -17.60
CA LEU A 9 -9.00 -6.31 -16.33
C LEU A 9 -9.66 -7.33 -15.40
N ALA A 10 -11.00 -7.42 -15.39
CA ALA A 10 -11.73 -8.41 -14.61
C ALA A 10 -11.64 -9.84 -15.21
N LEU A 11 -11.55 -9.95 -16.54
CA LEU A 11 -11.40 -11.24 -17.24
C LEU A 11 -9.98 -11.80 -17.22
N ALA A 12 -8.94 -10.98 -17.03
CA ALA A 12 -7.56 -11.43 -16.83
C ALA A 12 -7.36 -12.19 -15.51
N ALA A 13 -8.27 -12.02 -14.54
CA ALA A 13 -8.24 -12.75 -13.26
C ALA A 13 -8.70 -14.22 -13.37
N CYS A 14 -9.30 -14.63 -14.48
CA CYS A 14 -9.84 -15.98 -14.70
C CYS A 14 -8.95 -16.91 -15.55
N ALA A 15 -7.74 -16.50 -15.92
CA ALA A 15 -6.84 -17.35 -16.70
C ALA A 15 -6.22 -18.47 -15.85
N SER A 16 -6.44 -19.71 -16.30
CA SER A 16 -6.09 -21.00 -15.72
C SER A 16 -4.71 -21.10 -15.04
N PRO A 17 -4.59 -21.93 -13.99
CA PRO A 17 -3.46 -21.95 -13.09
C PRO A 17 -2.27 -22.71 -13.67
N ALA A 18 -1.23 -22.01 -14.06
CA ALA A 18 0.12 -22.56 -13.96
C ALA A 18 0.58 -22.36 -12.51
N ALA A 19 1.23 -23.35 -11.92
CA ALA A 19 1.63 -23.39 -10.52
C ALA A 19 2.22 -22.06 -10.05
N ALA A 20 1.52 -21.39 -9.14
CA ALA A 20 2.00 -20.18 -8.48
C ALA A 20 3.16 -20.59 -7.57
N GLN A 21 4.38 -20.25 -7.94
CA GLN A 21 5.47 -20.20 -6.97
C GLN A 21 5.36 -18.85 -6.26
N THR A 22 4.87 -18.87 -5.04
CA THR A 22 4.98 -17.72 -4.15
C THR A 22 6.46 -17.47 -3.88
N THR A 23 6.91 -16.24 -3.94
CA THR A 23 8.24 -15.83 -3.47
C THR A 23 8.37 -15.95 -1.94
N GLN A 24 7.36 -16.47 -1.28
CA GLN A 24 7.36 -16.77 0.14
C GLN A 24 8.12 -18.06 0.41
N PRO A 25 8.91 -18.14 1.48
CA PRO A 25 9.49 -19.39 1.93
C PRO A 25 8.38 -20.44 2.09
N PRO A 26 8.66 -21.72 1.86
CA PRO A 26 7.69 -22.76 2.10
C PRO A 26 7.20 -22.65 3.56
N PRO A 27 5.90 -22.88 3.81
CA PRO A 27 5.39 -22.83 5.17
C PRO A 27 6.18 -23.82 6.04
N PRO A 28 6.54 -23.44 7.27
CA PRO A 28 7.24 -24.34 8.18
C PRO A 28 6.39 -25.57 8.45
N ALA A 29 7.06 -26.72 8.64
CA ALA A 29 6.38 -27.96 9.00
C ALA A 29 5.80 -27.91 10.42
N GLU A 30 6.36 -27.05 11.27
CA GLU A 30 5.97 -26.78 12.65
C GLU A 30 5.74 -25.27 12.82
N VAL A 31 5.16 -24.88 13.97
CA VAL A 31 4.99 -23.47 14.34
C VAL A 31 6.37 -22.83 14.48
N ASP A 32 6.59 -21.73 13.80
CA ASP A 32 7.83 -20.97 13.84
C ASP A 32 7.54 -19.48 14.10
N TYR A 33 8.53 -18.76 14.64
CA TYR A 33 8.38 -17.37 15.08
C TYR A 33 9.34 -16.46 14.32
N LEU A 34 8.89 -15.23 14.05
CA LEU A 34 9.69 -14.19 13.41
C LEU A 34 10.28 -14.65 12.06
N THR A 35 9.47 -15.39 11.29
CA THR A 35 9.90 -16.07 10.07
C THR A 35 10.21 -15.13 8.91
N ARG A 36 9.67 -13.90 8.94
CA ARG A 36 9.93 -12.89 7.93
C ARG A 36 9.94 -11.50 8.54
N PHE A 37 10.93 -10.72 8.16
CA PHE A 37 11.01 -9.28 8.40
C PHE A 37 11.24 -8.59 7.05
N ALA A 38 10.24 -7.86 6.60
CA ALA A 38 10.31 -7.08 5.37
C ALA A 38 10.21 -5.60 5.72
N PHE A 39 11.22 -4.81 5.36
CA PHE A 39 11.18 -3.36 5.53
C PHE A 39 11.19 -2.65 4.19
N HIS A 40 10.70 -1.43 4.19
CA HIS A 40 10.84 -0.50 3.07
C HIS A 40 11.09 0.93 3.56
N VAL A 41 11.76 1.68 2.71
CA VAL A 41 11.92 3.14 2.81
C VAL A 41 11.72 3.71 1.43
N SER A 42 10.90 4.73 1.29
CA SER A 42 10.71 5.43 0.02
C SER A 42 10.68 6.94 0.22
N MET A 43 11.03 7.65 -0.85
CA MET A 43 10.89 9.08 -0.95
C MET A 43 10.58 9.46 -2.39
N GLU A 44 9.55 10.27 -2.59
CA GLU A 44 9.14 10.75 -3.90
C GLU A 44 8.88 12.26 -3.88
N HIS A 45 9.28 12.91 -4.96
CA HIS A 45 8.96 14.32 -5.20
C HIS A 45 7.58 14.42 -5.84
N LEU A 46 6.75 15.29 -5.29
CA LEU A 46 5.39 15.57 -5.77
C LEU A 46 5.44 16.79 -6.69
N PHE A 47 5.25 16.59 -7.99
CA PHE A 47 5.28 17.70 -8.97
C PHE A 47 3.95 18.47 -8.93
N ASN A 48 3.93 19.55 -8.14
CA ASN A 48 2.80 20.48 -8.02
C ASN A 48 3.28 21.85 -7.53
N GLU A 49 2.39 22.84 -7.55
CA GLU A 49 2.70 24.22 -7.15
C GLU A 49 2.46 24.49 -5.65
N GLN A 50 1.87 23.55 -4.93
CA GLN A 50 1.52 23.73 -3.53
C GLN A 50 2.74 23.49 -2.64
N LYS A 51 3.24 24.53 -2.00
CA LYS A 51 4.38 24.45 -1.06
C LYS A 51 4.18 23.47 0.10
N ARG A 52 2.96 23.06 0.36
CA ARG A 52 2.60 22.07 1.38
C ARG A 52 2.96 20.64 1.00
N PHE A 53 3.00 20.31 -0.29
CA PHE A 53 3.20 18.98 -0.82
C PHE A 53 4.40 18.95 -1.76
N VAL A 54 5.60 18.83 -1.22
CA VAL A 54 6.84 18.77 -2.02
C VAL A 54 7.41 17.37 -2.05
N TRP A 55 7.43 16.69 -0.90
CA TRP A 55 7.95 15.34 -0.79
C TRP A 55 6.99 14.47 0.01
N ASP A 56 6.90 13.22 -0.40
CA ASP A 56 6.25 12.14 0.36
C ASP A 56 7.34 11.13 0.71
N ALA A 57 7.58 10.94 1.98
CA ALA A 57 8.51 9.95 2.49
C ALA A 57 7.74 8.93 3.32
N ASN A 58 8.06 7.65 3.11
CA ASN A 58 7.41 6.55 3.81
C ASN A 58 8.47 5.54 4.25
N TRP A 59 8.30 4.98 5.44
CA TRP A 59 9.07 3.85 5.92
C TRP A 59 8.23 2.95 6.80
N GLY A 60 8.47 1.66 6.67
CA GLY A 60 7.71 0.69 7.43
C GLY A 60 8.31 -0.70 7.38
N ALA A 61 7.65 -1.57 8.10
CA ALA A 61 8.02 -2.97 8.17
C ALA A 61 6.80 -3.87 8.32
N GLU A 62 6.89 -5.06 7.74
CA GLU A 62 5.98 -6.18 7.93
C GLU A 62 6.75 -7.33 8.60
N LEU A 63 6.22 -7.82 9.71
CA LEU A 63 6.82 -8.86 10.52
C LEU A 63 5.84 -10.04 10.66
N ASP A 64 6.22 -11.22 10.21
CA ASP A 64 5.50 -12.45 10.51
C ASP A 64 5.87 -12.89 11.92
N ILE A 65 5.00 -12.60 12.91
CA ILE A 65 5.23 -12.88 14.33
C ILE A 65 5.21 -14.39 14.59
N VAL A 66 4.20 -15.06 14.03
CA VAL A 66 4.02 -16.53 14.14
C VAL A 66 3.60 -17.05 12.79
N ASP A 67 4.28 -18.06 12.29
CA ASP A 67 3.88 -18.85 11.14
C ASP A 67 3.52 -20.28 11.62
N TYR A 68 2.29 -20.70 11.40
CA TYR A 68 1.79 -21.99 11.79
C TYR A 68 1.56 -22.94 10.59
N GLY A 69 2.28 -22.69 9.51
CA GLY A 69 2.27 -23.50 8.29
C GLY A 69 1.08 -23.20 7.38
N VAL A 70 -0.13 -23.45 7.86
CA VAL A 70 -1.37 -23.17 7.10
C VAL A 70 -1.79 -21.71 7.12
N GLY A 71 -1.05 -20.85 7.81
CA GLY A 71 -1.30 -19.41 7.92
C GLY A 71 -0.28 -18.75 8.82
N ARG A 72 -0.49 -17.47 9.12
CA ARG A 72 0.41 -16.67 9.96
C ARG A 72 -0.31 -15.52 10.65
N PHE A 73 0.27 -15.06 11.76
CA PHE A 73 -0.03 -13.77 12.35
C PHE A 73 1.05 -12.78 11.93
N THR A 74 0.63 -11.71 11.27
CA THR A 74 1.51 -10.67 10.74
C THR A 74 1.20 -9.35 11.42
N PHE A 75 2.24 -8.59 11.77
CA PHE A 75 2.16 -7.21 12.22
C PHE A 75 2.81 -6.29 11.19
N VAL A 76 2.16 -5.17 10.89
CA VAL A 76 2.69 -4.12 10.00
C VAL A 76 2.70 -2.81 10.76
N ALA A 77 3.79 -2.07 10.63
CA ALA A 77 3.90 -0.70 11.09
C ALA A 77 4.49 0.16 9.97
N ASP A 78 3.75 1.20 9.58
CA ASP A 78 4.15 2.15 8.56
C ASP A 78 4.05 3.58 9.09
N TYR A 79 4.99 4.40 8.66
CA TYR A 79 4.96 5.85 8.86
C TYR A 79 5.19 6.57 7.55
N GLN A 80 4.26 7.47 7.24
CA GLN A 80 4.35 8.37 6.10
C GLN A 80 4.50 9.80 6.61
N THR A 81 5.39 10.58 6.01
CA THR A 81 5.49 12.01 6.27
C THR A 81 5.41 12.80 4.97
N ILE A 82 4.53 13.80 4.97
CA ILE A 82 4.44 14.79 3.90
C ILE A 82 5.30 15.98 4.30
N LEU A 83 6.29 16.29 3.46
CA LEU A 83 7.20 17.40 3.66
C LEU A 83 6.88 18.50 2.65
N GLY A 84 6.82 19.71 3.13
CA GLY A 84 6.60 20.91 2.35
C GLY A 84 7.82 21.83 2.28
N SER A 85 7.56 23.06 1.85
CA SER A 85 8.51 24.17 1.82
C SER A 85 7.87 25.48 2.28
N GLU A 86 6.83 25.40 3.12
CA GLU A 86 6.08 26.60 3.56
C GLU A 86 6.91 27.51 4.45
N PHE A 87 7.66 26.94 5.41
CA PHE A 87 8.47 27.69 6.36
C PHE A 87 9.97 27.42 6.18
N ARG A 88 10.34 26.22 5.76
CA ARG A 88 11.72 25.79 5.54
C ARG A 88 11.76 24.66 4.51
N ALA A 89 12.93 24.37 3.96
CA ALA A 89 13.13 23.16 3.16
C ALA A 89 12.85 21.92 4.01
N PHE A 90 12.18 20.94 3.42
CA PHE A 90 11.76 19.70 4.11
C PHE A 90 10.94 19.95 5.38
N ASP A 91 10.02 20.92 5.32
CA ASP A 91 9.15 21.27 6.43
C ASP A 91 8.12 20.17 6.70
N PRO A 92 8.17 19.47 7.85
CA PRO A 92 7.24 18.38 8.14
C PRO A 92 5.82 18.93 8.35
N ASN A 93 4.92 18.62 7.44
CA ASN A 93 3.54 19.09 7.48
C ASN A 93 2.61 18.11 8.15
N GLN A 94 2.75 16.83 7.83
CA GLN A 94 1.87 15.79 8.27
C GLN A 94 2.63 14.48 8.43
N GLY A 95 2.36 13.77 9.52
CA GLY A 95 2.79 12.40 9.76
C GLY A 95 1.57 11.50 9.90
N ASN A 96 1.58 10.36 9.20
CA ASN A 96 0.54 9.34 9.26
C ASN A 96 1.15 8.06 9.81
N TYR A 97 0.59 7.55 10.90
CA TYR A 97 0.93 6.24 11.43
C TYR A 97 -0.11 5.24 10.97
N MET A 98 0.34 4.10 10.48
CA MET A 98 -0.49 2.96 10.11
C MET A 98 0.00 1.74 10.86
N LEU A 99 -0.88 1.13 11.65
CA LEU A 99 -0.61 -0.10 12.38
C LEU A 99 -1.62 -1.14 11.96
N GLU A 100 -1.15 -2.35 11.68
CA GLU A 100 -2.02 -3.43 11.25
C GLU A 100 -1.62 -4.75 11.91
N GLY A 101 -2.64 -5.49 12.36
CA GLY A 101 -2.51 -6.88 12.75
C GLY A 101 -3.37 -7.75 11.85
N SER A 102 -2.86 -8.86 11.36
CA SER A 102 -3.62 -9.78 10.52
C SER A 102 -3.37 -11.24 10.86
N LEU A 103 -4.45 -12.04 10.84
CA LEU A 103 -4.41 -13.49 11.01
C LEU A 103 -4.86 -14.14 9.71
N SER A 104 -4.03 -14.97 9.12
CA SER A 104 -4.27 -15.50 7.78
C SER A 104 -4.43 -17.03 7.74
N ALA A 105 -5.01 -17.48 6.64
CA ALA A 105 -5.00 -18.88 6.21
C ALA A 105 -4.54 -18.93 4.75
N ARG A 106 -3.67 -19.91 4.45
CA ARG A 106 -3.11 -20.13 3.13
C ARG A 106 -3.81 -21.28 2.41
N THR A 107 -4.10 -21.05 1.15
CA THR A 107 -4.46 -22.10 0.21
C THR A 107 -3.32 -22.30 -0.80
N LYS A 108 -3.45 -23.26 -1.72
CA LYS A 108 -2.47 -23.46 -2.79
C LYS A 108 -2.29 -22.26 -3.72
N LYS A 109 -3.26 -21.33 -3.76
CA LYS A 109 -3.29 -20.25 -4.76
C LYS A 109 -3.32 -18.85 -4.12
N VAL A 110 -3.97 -18.73 -2.99
CA VAL A 110 -4.20 -17.44 -2.33
C VAL A 110 -4.06 -17.57 -0.82
N GLU A 111 -3.75 -16.48 -0.19
CA GLU A 111 -3.80 -16.30 1.26
C GLU A 111 -4.96 -15.36 1.58
N VAL A 112 -5.82 -15.76 2.51
CA VAL A 112 -6.93 -14.94 3.02
C VAL A 112 -6.64 -14.57 4.47
N ALA A 113 -6.98 -13.36 4.89
CA ALA A 113 -6.72 -12.89 6.24
C ALA A 113 -7.89 -12.06 6.80
N GLY A 114 -8.13 -12.18 8.09
CA GLY A 114 -8.81 -11.17 8.89
C GLY A 114 -7.80 -10.08 9.28
N VAL A 115 -8.21 -8.82 9.17
CA VAL A 115 -7.33 -7.65 9.33
C VAL A 115 -7.94 -6.67 10.32
N PHE A 116 -7.13 -6.21 11.29
CA PHE A 116 -7.36 -4.98 12.05
C PHE A 116 -6.38 -3.93 11.56
N HIS A 117 -6.87 -2.72 11.23
CA HIS A 117 -6.06 -1.65 10.67
C HIS A 117 -6.37 -0.33 11.36
N HIS A 118 -5.34 0.31 11.89
CA HIS A 118 -5.39 1.61 12.55
C HIS A 118 -4.64 2.65 11.72
N VAL A 119 -5.25 3.82 11.55
CA VAL A 119 -4.59 4.99 10.94
C VAL A 119 -4.74 6.17 11.89
N SER A 120 -3.62 6.83 12.18
CA SER A 120 -3.58 8.08 12.95
C SER A 120 -2.79 9.14 12.19
N ARG A 121 -3.39 10.30 12.02
CA ARG A 121 -2.80 11.45 11.32
C ARG A 121 -2.39 12.55 12.29
N HIS A 122 -1.20 13.08 12.08
CA HIS A 122 -0.59 14.10 12.93
C HIS A 122 -0.11 15.28 12.10
N LEU A 123 -0.24 16.50 12.63
CA LEU A 123 0.30 17.73 12.02
C LEU A 123 1.80 17.93 12.27
N SER A 124 2.53 16.87 12.61
CA SER A 124 3.96 16.93 12.90
C SER A 124 4.33 18.03 13.89
N ASP A 125 5.10 19.04 13.48
CA ASP A 125 5.57 20.15 14.32
C ASP A 125 4.52 21.23 14.60
N ARG A 126 3.27 21.07 14.15
CA ARG A 126 2.21 22.05 14.27
C ARG A 126 1.24 21.73 15.41
N PRO A 127 0.61 22.74 16.04
CA PRO A 127 -0.39 22.49 17.06
C PRO A 127 -1.54 21.64 16.53
N LYS A 128 -1.83 20.55 17.19
CA LYS A 128 -2.94 19.67 16.88
C LYS A 128 -4.02 19.83 17.94
N ARG A 129 -5.18 20.35 17.54
CA ARG A 129 -6.32 20.53 18.45
C ARG A 129 -7.12 19.26 18.67
N PHE A 130 -7.10 18.34 17.69
CA PHE A 130 -7.96 17.15 17.69
C PHE A 130 -7.17 15.94 17.18
N PRO A 131 -7.44 14.75 17.70
CA PRO A 131 -6.99 13.52 17.06
C PRO A 131 -7.70 13.36 15.70
N VAL A 132 -7.00 12.83 14.70
CA VAL A 132 -7.58 12.41 13.45
C VAL A 132 -7.15 10.98 13.25
N ASP A 133 -8.05 10.07 13.57
CA ASP A 133 -7.76 8.63 13.56
C ASP A 133 -9.00 7.83 13.18
N TRP A 134 -8.78 6.60 12.75
CA TRP A 134 -9.84 5.64 12.56
C TRP A 134 -9.31 4.22 12.65
N ASN A 135 -10.15 3.34 13.16
CA ASN A 135 -9.93 1.91 13.27
C ASN A 135 -10.84 1.15 12.30
N MET A 136 -10.29 0.16 11.66
CA MET A 136 -10.99 -0.67 10.70
C MET A 136 -10.80 -2.15 11.00
N ILE A 137 -11.82 -2.95 10.68
CA ILE A 137 -11.75 -4.40 10.67
C ILE A 137 -12.27 -4.92 9.34
N GLY A 138 -11.68 -5.98 8.82
CA GLY A 138 -12.10 -6.51 7.54
C GLY A 138 -11.34 -7.73 7.09
N GLY A 139 -11.35 -7.96 5.79
CA GLY A 139 -10.71 -9.09 5.14
C GLY A 139 -9.75 -8.68 4.04
N ARG A 140 -8.75 -9.52 3.84
CA ARG A 140 -7.74 -9.40 2.78
C ARG A 140 -7.65 -10.70 2.00
N VAL A 141 -7.46 -10.57 0.70
CA VAL A 141 -7.03 -11.67 -0.17
C VAL A 141 -5.76 -11.23 -0.88
N ARG A 142 -4.74 -12.09 -0.90
CA ARG A 142 -3.52 -11.87 -1.66
C ARG A 142 -3.07 -13.12 -2.39
N GLY A 143 -2.40 -12.92 -3.52
CA GLY A 143 -1.84 -14.01 -4.31
C GLY A 143 -0.68 -13.55 -5.16
N ALA A 144 0.12 -14.51 -5.60
CA ALA A 144 1.25 -14.29 -6.48
C ALA A 144 1.38 -15.42 -7.48
N THR A 145 1.95 -15.12 -8.63
CA THR A 145 2.29 -16.14 -9.66
C THR A 145 3.50 -15.71 -10.46
N THR A 146 4.32 -16.67 -10.85
CA THR A 146 5.48 -16.45 -11.72
C THR A 146 5.29 -17.23 -13.03
N ARG A 147 5.51 -16.57 -14.15
CA ARG A 147 5.50 -17.16 -15.49
C ARG A 147 6.74 -16.72 -16.27
N GLY A 148 7.72 -17.61 -16.38
CA GLY A 148 8.98 -17.29 -17.04
C GLY A 148 9.71 -16.14 -16.36
N ARG A 149 9.77 -14.97 -17.03
CA ARG A 149 10.41 -13.75 -16.51
C ARG A 149 9.44 -12.80 -15.82
N LEU A 150 8.16 -13.12 -15.81
CA LEU A 150 7.09 -12.28 -15.27
C LEU A 150 6.66 -12.78 -13.90
N ASP A 151 6.81 -11.96 -12.88
CA ASP A 151 6.21 -12.14 -11.57
C ASP A 151 5.02 -11.19 -11.43
N LEU A 152 3.88 -11.73 -11.02
CA LEU A 152 2.66 -10.99 -10.75
C LEU A 152 2.26 -11.20 -9.29
N GLN A 153 1.91 -10.10 -8.62
CA GLN A 153 1.38 -10.12 -7.26
C GLN A 153 0.14 -9.24 -7.21
N GLY A 154 -0.78 -9.59 -6.33
CA GLY A 154 -1.98 -8.79 -6.13
C GLY A 154 -2.54 -8.98 -4.73
N ARG A 155 -3.18 -7.93 -4.24
CA ARG A 155 -3.95 -7.97 -3.00
C ARG A 155 -5.24 -7.15 -3.17
N ALA A 156 -6.26 -7.53 -2.41
CA ALA A 156 -7.49 -6.78 -2.25
C ALA A 156 -7.93 -6.83 -0.79
N ASP A 157 -8.31 -5.68 -0.26
CA ASP A 157 -8.79 -5.47 1.11
C ASP A 157 -10.19 -4.87 1.07
N LEU A 158 -11.06 -5.34 1.95
CA LEU A 158 -12.32 -4.69 2.25
C LEU A 158 -12.46 -4.56 3.76
N ARG A 159 -12.55 -3.32 4.24
CA ARG A 159 -12.54 -2.99 5.67
C ARG A 159 -13.71 -2.08 6.03
N GLY A 160 -14.41 -2.36 7.13
CA GLY A 160 -15.40 -1.47 7.75
C GLY A 160 -14.75 -0.62 8.84
N VAL A 161 -15.11 0.66 8.90
CA VAL A 161 -14.66 1.57 9.97
C VAL A 161 -15.51 1.31 11.21
N ILE A 162 -14.86 0.91 12.30
CA ILE A 162 -15.51 0.60 13.59
C ILE A 162 -15.42 1.75 14.59
N GLU A 163 -14.41 2.60 14.46
CA GLU A 163 -14.21 3.79 15.29
C GLU A 163 -13.51 4.86 14.48
N ARG A 164 -13.84 6.15 14.69
CA ARG A 164 -13.26 7.25 13.96
C ARG A 164 -13.39 8.57 14.68
N THR A 165 -12.41 9.46 14.45
CA THR A 165 -12.41 10.84 14.94
C THR A 165 -12.12 11.79 13.78
N LEU A 166 -13.00 12.78 13.58
CA LEU A 166 -12.91 13.83 12.55
C LEU A 166 -12.88 13.39 11.08
N VAL A 167 -13.06 12.13 10.78
CA VAL A 167 -13.24 11.64 9.40
C VAL A 167 -14.69 11.15 9.21
N ASP A 168 -15.16 11.15 7.97
CA ASP A 168 -16.49 10.72 7.58
C ASP A 168 -16.51 9.31 6.95
N TYR A 169 -15.39 8.56 7.05
CA TYR A 169 -15.24 7.25 6.43
C TYR A 169 -16.12 6.19 7.13
N ARG A 170 -16.72 5.30 6.34
CA ARG A 170 -17.51 4.16 6.80
C ARG A 170 -16.92 2.82 6.44
N TRP A 171 -16.36 2.74 5.24
CA TRP A 171 -15.69 1.53 4.74
C TRP A 171 -14.64 1.91 3.72
N GLU A 172 -13.69 1.02 3.54
CA GLU A 172 -12.61 1.16 2.57
C GLU A 172 -12.46 -0.12 1.76
N PHE A 173 -12.35 0.03 0.45
CA PHE A 173 -11.88 -1.00 -0.45
C PHE A 173 -10.55 -0.55 -1.02
N GLU A 174 -9.54 -1.39 -0.93
CA GLU A 174 -8.20 -1.15 -1.48
C GLU A 174 -7.76 -2.35 -2.30
N THR A 175 -7.16 -2.12 -3.45
CA THR A 175 -6.53 -3.17 -4.23
C THR A 175 -5.23 -2.67 -4.84
N GLU A 176 -4.27 -3.57 -4.94
CA GLU A 176 -2.98 -3.33 -5.56
C GLU A 176 -2.58 -4.53 -6.42
N ALA A 177 -2.00 -4.24 -7.56
CA ALA A 177 -1.40 -5.23 -8.45
C ALA A 177 0.00 -4.77 -8.84
N GLN A 178 0.97 -5.68 -8.76
CA GLN A 178 2.34 -5.46 -9.18
C GLN A 178 2.74 -6.47 -10.23
N ALA A 179 3.39 -5.99 -11.28
CA ALA A 179 4.04 -6.79 -12.31
C ALA A 179 5.54 -6.51 -12.30
N ARG A 180 6.37 -7.55 -12.29
CA ARG A 180 7.82 -7.45 -12.39
C ARG A 180 8.32 -8.32 -13.52
N VAL A 181 9.06 -7.74 -14.46
CA VAL A 181 9.65 -8.44 -15.60
C VAL A 181 11.17 -8.42 -15.47
N SER A 182 11.79 -9.59 -15.32
CA SER A 182 13.24 -9.72 -15.28
C SER A 182 13.85 -9.45 -16.66
N ILE A 183 14.65 -8.36 -16.77
CA ILE A 183 15.34 -7.94 -18.01
C ILE A 183 16.68 -8.67 -18.11
N ARG A 184 17.46 -8.66 -17.03
CA ARG A 184 18.75 -9.32 -16.87
C ARG A 184 18.99 -9.65 -15.39
N PRO A 185 20.02 -10.46 -15.04
CA PRO A 185 20.33 -10.71 -13.64
C PRO A 185 20.36 -9.43 -12.80
N ARG A 186 19.59 -9.39 -11.71
CA ARG A 186 19.47 -8.27 -10.77
C ARG A 186 18.84 -6.98 -11.33
N VAL A 187 18.25 -6.99 -12.53
CA VAL A 187 17.57 -5.83 -13.11
C VAL A 187 16.21 -6.24 -13.63
N SER A 188 15.19 -5.58 -13.16
CA SER A 188 13.79 -5.83 -13.57
C SER A 188 13.08 -4.52 -13.90
N ALA A 189 12.15 -4.57 -14.84
CA ALA A 189 11.12 -3.54 -14.96
C ALA A 189 10.00 -3.85 -13.96
N VAL A 190 9.42 -2.81 -13.36
CA VAL A 190 8.32 -2.92 -12.39
C VAL A 190 7.20 -2.01 -12.81
N ALA A 191 5.96 -2.48 -12.68
CA ALA A 191 4.75 -1.67 -12.78
C ALA A 191 3.84 -1.99 -11.61
N VAL A 192 3.25 -0.95 -10.99
CA VAL A 192 2.31 -1.08 -9.88
C VAL A 192 1.06 -0.28 -10.19
N GLY A 193 -0.10 -0.86 -9.93
CA GLY A 193 -1.38 -0.17 -10.00
C GLY A 193 -2.13 -0.35 -8.70
N SER A 194 -2.70 0.72 -8.14
CA SER A 194 -3.56 0.62 -6.97
C SER A 194 -4.83 1.45 -7.13
N LEU A 195 -5.90 0.96 -6.50
CA LEU A 195 -7.19 1.63 -6.40
C LEU A 195 -7.60 1.65 -4.94
N ARG A 196 -8.06 2.81 -4.47
CA ARG A 196 -8.66 2.99 -3.15
C ARG A 196 -10.05 3.60 -3.29
N VAL A 197 -11.02 3.01 -2.65
CA VAL A 197 -12.40 3.51 -2.61
C VAL A 197 -12.80 3.70 -1.16
N LEU A 198 -13.22 4.92 -0.81
CA LEU A 198 -13.70 5.25 0.53
C LEU A 198 -15.19 5.55 0.49
N GLY A 199 -16.00 4.69 1.13
CA GLY A 199 -17.38 4.99 1.43
C GLY A 199 -17.47 5.94 2.61
N VAL A 200 -18.28 7.00 2.47
CA VAL A 200 -18.45 8.05 3.49
C VAL A 200 -19.90 8.10 4.00
N ASP A 201 -20.12 8.75 5.13
CA ASP A 201 -21.45 8.84 5.77
C ASP A 201 -22.30 10.02 5.28
N GLY A 202 -21.76 10.85 4.39
CA GLY A 202 -22.44 12.02 3.86
C GLY A 202 -22.43 13.25 4.77
N SER A 203 -21.92 13.19 6.00
CA SER A 203 -21.89 14.31 6.95
C SER A 203 -21.08 15.51 6.47
N ARG A 204 -20.15 15.31 5.53
CA ARG A 204 -19.33 16.33 4.89
C ARG A 204 -19.83 16.73 3.50
N ASN A 205 -21.08 16.43 3.18
CA ASN A 205 -21.72 16.75 1.90
C ASN A 205 -20.92 16.27 0.68
N ARG A 206 -20.35 15.07 0.77
CA ARG A 206 -19.62 14.39 -0.30
C ARG A 206 -20.04 12.93 -0.42
N GLY A 207 -19.94 12.37 -1.61
CA GLY A 207 -20.17 10.96 -1.90
C GLY A 207 -18.89 10.12 -1.77
N THR A 208 -18.99 8.85 -2.17
CA THR A 208 -17.87 7.91 -2.23
C THR A 208 -16.66 8.50 -2.95
N GLN A 209 -15.49 8.37 -2.36
CA GLN A 209 -14.24 8.89 -2.86
C GLN A 209 -13.43 7.81 -3.57
N HIS A 210 -12.70 8.19 -4.61
CA HIS A 210 -11.88 7.27 -5.40
C HIS A 210 -10.45 7.79 -5.52
N GLY A 211 -9.49 6.98 -5.10
CA GLY A 211 -8.06 7.17 -5.28
C GLY A 211 -7.53 6.19 -6.30
N LEU A 212 -6.54 6.58 -7.07
CA LEU A 212 -5.89 5.75 -8.08
C LEU A 212 -4.41 6.10 -8.15
N ARG A 213 -3.54 5.10 -8.25
CA ARG A 213 -2.12 5.30 -8.52
C ARG A 213 -1.65 4.30 -9.57
N GLY A 214 -0.90 4.78 -10.54
CA GLY A 214 -0.14 4.00 -11.49
C GLY A 214 1.33 4.35 -11.41
N GLU A 215 2.19 3.36 -11.29
CA GLU A 215 3.63 3.51 -11.12
C GLU A 215 4.36 2.65 -12.13
N GLY A 216 5.47 3.14 -12.68
CA GLY A 216 6.39 2.40 -13.54
C GLY A 216 7.83 2.70 -13.18
N GLY A 217 8.69 1.67 -13.19
CA GLY A 217 10.05 1.86 -12.74
C GLY A 217 11.01 0.72 -13.08
N VAL A 218 12.22 0.87 -12.54
CA VAL A 218 13.31 -0.12 -12.65
C VAL A 218 13.73 -0.54 -11.24
N ARG A 219 13.82 -1.84 -11.02
CA ARG A 219 14.32 -2.45 -9.79
C ARG A 219 15.72 -3.02 -10.00
N LEU A 220 16.60 -2.70 -9.06
CA LEU A 220 17.97 -3.18 -8.96
C LEU A 220 18.11 -4.02 -7.69
N ASP A 221 18.33 -5.34 -7.85
CA ASP A 221 18.45 -6.26 -6.73
C ASP A 221 19.89 -6.35 -6.24
N GLY A 222 20.14 -5.92 -5.00
CA GLY A 222 21.38 -6.11 -4.26
C GLY A 222 21.44 -7.47 -3.54
N ARG A 223 22.44 -7.68 -2.68
CA ARG A 223 22.56 -8.89 -1.86
C ARG A 223 21.58 -8.89 -0.68
N GLY A 224 21.40 -7.77 0.00
CA GLY A 224 20.57 -7.65 1.20
C GLY A 224 19.31 -6.81 1.00
N ALA A 225 19.26 -6.00 -0.06
CA ALA A 225 18.12 -5.14 -0.36
C ALA A 225 18.01 -4.90 -1.86
N ALA A 226 16.88 -4.32 -2.27
CA ALA A 226 16.64 -3.85 -3.62
C ALA A 226 16.35 -2.34 -3.62
N VAL A 227 16.71 -1.68 -4.71
CA VAL A 227 16.36 -0.27 -4.98
C VAL A 227 15.47 -0.22 -6.20
N GLU A 228 14.37 0.51 -6.10
CA GLU A 228 13.49 0.84 -7.22
C GLU A 228 13.56 2.35 -7.48
N LEU A 229 13.72 2.71 -8.74
CA LEU A 229 13.55 4.08 -9.23
C LEU A 229 12.27 4.12 -10.04
N PHE A 230 11.35 5.03 -9.72
CA PHE A 230 10.03 5.04 -10.34
C PHE A 230 9.51 6.43 -10.64
N VAL A 231 8.54 6.46 -11.53
CA VAL A 231 7.63 7.59 -11.76
C VAL A 231 6.21 7.11 -11.56
N ALA A 232 5.33 7.97 -11.05
CA ALA A 232 3.93 7.63 -10.85
C ALA A 232 2.99 8.78 -11.18
N ALA A 233 1.76 8.42 -11.53
CA ALA A 233 0.62 9.32 -11.57
C ALA A 233 -0.36 8.91 -10.48
N GLU A 234 -0.82 9.85 -9.67
CA GLU A 234 -1.67 9.57 -8.54
C GLU A 234 -2.85 10.56 -8.44
N ARG A 235 -4.00 10.01 -8.10
CA ARG A 235 -5.16 10.71 -7.57
C ARG A 235 -5.32 10.31 -6.11
N ARG A 236 -4.91 11.18 -5.17
CA ARG A 236 -4.93 10.91 -3.73
C ARG A 236 -6.14 11.54 -3.06
N ILE A 237 -6.84 10.75 -2.26
CA ILE A 237 -7.96 11.19 -1.43
C ILE A 237 -7.42 11.77 -0.14
N ASP A 238 -7.92 12.95 0.24
CA ASP A 238 -7.65 13.62 1.51
C ASP A 238 -6.16 13.62 1.89
N PRO A 239 -5.27 14.16 1.03
CA PRO A 239 -3.83 14.13 1.29
C PRO A 239 -3.41 14.96 2.50
N TYR A 240 -4.25 15.91 2.91
CA TYR A 240 -4.04 16.74 4.10
C TYR A 240 -5.17 16.50 5.11
N GLN A 241 -4.81 16.37 6.39
CA GLN A 241 -5.76 15.93 7.41
C GLN A 241 -6.89 16.91 7.73
N LEU A 242 -6.67 18.21 7.53
CA LEU A 242 -7.66 19.25 7.83
C LEU A 242 -8.55 19.62 6.66
N GLU A 243 -8.22 19.17 5.46
CA GLU A 243 -8.95 19.49 4.23
C GLU A 243 -9.36 18.20 3.54
N LEU A 244 -10.67 18.02 3.40
CA LEU A 244 -11.22 16.88 2.66
C LEU A 244 -11.25 17.22 1.17
N SER A 245 -10.22 16.82 0.46
CA SER A 245 -10.03 17.11 -0.96
C SER A 245 -9.45 15.91 -1.70
N THR A 246 -9.42 15.98 -3.01
CA THR A 246 -8.71 15.02 -3.85
C THR A 246 -7.75 15.79 -4.72
N ILE A 247 -6.47 15.39 -4.70
CA ILE A 247 -5.41 16.03 -5.48
C ILE A 247 -4.84 15.04 -6.48
N ASN A 248 -4.55 15.52 -7.69
CA ASN A 248 -3.85 14.75 -8.71
C ASN A 248 -2.44 15.33 -8.88
N TRP A 249 -1.43 14.47 -8.96
CA TRP A 249 -0.07 14.85 -9.25
C TRP A 249 0.71 13.75 -9.99
N LEU A 250 1.81 14.15 -10.56
CA LEU A 250 2.87 13.25 -10.99
C LEU A 250 3.93 13.20 -9.91
N THR A 251 4.60 12.09 -9.78
CA THR A 251 5.68 11.92 -8.81
C THR A 251 6.87 11.21 -9.44
N ALA A 252 8.05 11.39 -8.88
CA ALA A 252 9.23 10.59 -9.18
C ALA A 252 10.00 10.34 -7.89
N GLY A 253 10.49 9.13 -7.70
CA GLY A 253 11.11 8.77 -6.45
C GLY A 253 11.93 7.50 -6.51
N PHE A 254 12.33 7.08 -5.32
CA PHE A 254 12.98 5.81 -5.10
C PHE A 254 12.35 5.05 -3.93
N ARG A 255 12.53 3.75 -3.95
CA ARG A 255 12.16 2.84 -2.86
C ARG A 255 13.31 1.87 -2.59
N ILE A 256 13.66 1.69 -1.33
CA ILE A 256 14.55 0.63 -0.86
C ILE A 256 13.71 -0.36 -0.10
N SER A 257 13.82 -1.64 -0.40
CA SER A 257 13.11 -2.70 0.30
C SER A 257 14.03 -3.86 0.64
N SER A 258 13.72 -4.58 1.72
CA SER A 258 14.33 -5.88 1.99
C SER A 258 14.02 -6.86 0.85
N ARG A 259 14.79 -7.89 0.78
CA ARG A 259 14.67 -8.94 -0.25
C ARG A 259 13.80 -10.09 0.24
#